data_938a3022938462c3e6fc9ed0d2212d55
#
_entry.id   938a3022938462c3e6fc9ed0d2212d55
#
_cell.length_a   1.000
_cell.length_b   1.000
_cell.length_c   1.000
_cell.angle_alpha   90.00
_cell.angle_beta   90.00
_cell.angle_gamma   90.00
#
_symmetry.space_group_name_H-M   'P 1'
#
loop_
_entity.id
_entity.type
_entity.pdbx_description
1 polymer ?
#
loop_
_entity_poly.entity_id
_entity_poly.type
_entity_poly.pdbx_seq_one_letter_code
_entity_poly.pdbx_strand_id
1 'polypeptide(L)'
;MKKTSLLFAASSLSLGLLGLSGCGNNSSVATVADADVNEIVTLRFAYASNSQPVIDAMNEFGRLVKEKTDGSVQIQYFPDGQLGGERELIELTQSGAVDFTKVSASALESFSKDYSIFSVPYLFNDEEHFFKVMDNEEIMEPIYQSTKNLGFTGLTYYDSGQRSFYMVDGPIHTPEDLKGKKIRVMQSETAIKMVELLGGSPVPMGSNEVYTSLQSNLINGSENNEFVLYTAGHGGVAKYYSYDEHTRVPDIIIMNDAIKEQLTDEQEKAIEEAAKESTVFEIEAFAKAIEEEKALAQEEHGVQFNDVDNTPFREAVAPLHDIFKNDPTYKDLYQKIQEQGA
;
A
#
# COMPACT_ATOMS: atom_id res chain seq x y z
N MET A 1 -31.58 51.54 9.14
CA MET A 1 -31.15 52.62 10.05
C MET A 1 -30.56 51.98 11.30
N LYS A 2 -29.36 52.09 11.54
CA LYS A 2 -28.48 52.57 12.59
C LYS A 2 -27.06 52.00 12.37
N LYS A 3 -26.20 52.92 11.96
CA LYS A 3 -24.73 52.82 11.98
C LYS A 3 -24.27 53.00 13.45
N THR A 4 -23.23 52.28 13.84
CA THR A 4 -22.33 52.75 14.90
C THR A 4 -20.93 52.30 14.58
N SER A 5 -20.08 53.31 14.42
CA SER A 5 -18.64 53.31 14.18
C SER A 5 -17.90 53.43 15.53
N LEU A 6 -16.58 53.33 15.42
CA LEU A 6 -15.48 53.79 16.35
C LEU A 6 -14.98 52.71 17.30
N LEU A 7 -13.66 52.62 17.58
CA LEU A 7 -12.54 53.58 17.58
C LEU A 7 -11.21 52.83 17.52
N PHE A 8 -10.25 53.46 16.85
CA PHE A 8 -8.82 53.22 16.88
C PHE A 8 -8.23 53.60 18.27
N ALA A 9 -7.22 52.86 18.73
CA ALA A 9 -6.25 53.36 19.66
C ALA A 9 -4.85 52.86 19.30
N ALA A 10 -4.06 53.77 18.74
CA ALA A 10 -2.63 53.66 18.59
C ALA A 10 -1.97 54.15 19.87
N SER A 11 -0.93 53.49 20.32
CA SER A 11 0.00 54.04 21.32
C SER A 11 1.42 53.70 20.94
N SER A 12 2.15 54.72 20.78
CA SER A 12 3.50 54.89 20.30
C SER A 12 4.55 54.76 21.40
N LEU A 13 5.70 54.28 20.97
CA LEU A 13 7.08 54.73 21.28
C LEU A 13 7.56 54.93 22.73
N SER A 14 8.67 54.24 23.06
CA SER A 14 9.81 54.95 23.66
C SER A 14 11.13 54.21 23.44
N LEU A 15 12.02 54.86 22.72
CA LEU A 15 13.45 54.61 22.62
C LEU A 15 14.14 54.85 24.00
N GLY A 16 15.07 53.98 24.34
CA GLY A 16 16.03 54.18 25.42
C GLY A 16 17.41 53.68 25.03
N LEU A 17 18.21 54.51 24.36
CA LEU A 17 19.66 54.31 24.28
C LEU A 17 20.27 54.74 25.61
N LEU A 18 21.13 53.91 26.20
CA LEU A 18 22.25 54.36 27.08
C LEU A 18 23.39 53.34 26.89
N GLY A 19 24.44 53.82 26.25
CA GLY A 19 25.74 53.18 26.25
C GLY A 19 26.49 53.48 27.52
N LEU A 20 27.37 52.58 27.90
CA LEU A 20 28.60 52.88 28.59
C LEU A 20 29.60 51.74 28.51
N SER A 21 30.76 52.09 28.05
CA SER A 21 32.01 51.37 27.95
C SER A 21 32.54 50.90 29.30
N GLY A 22 33.12 49.71 29.35
CA GLY A 22 33.91 49.20 30.48
C GLY A 22 34.87 48.10 30.01
N CYS A 23 36.16 48.40 30.16
CA CYS A 23 37.33 47.62 29.78
C CYS A 23 37.47 46.28 30.51
N GLY A 24 37.92 45.28 29.79
CA GLY A 24 39.02 44.35 30.14
C GLY A 24 38.78 43.35 31.25
N ASN A 25 38.61 42.08 30.86
CA ASN A 25 39.42 41.03 31.48
C ASN A 25 39.45 39.78 30.57
N ASN A 26 40.65 39.30 30.33
CA ASN A 26 40.90 38.07 29.60
C ASN A 26 40.40 36.90 30.45
N SER A 27 39.23 36.35 30.12
CA SER A 27 38.79 35.03 30.58
C SER A 27 38.62 34.19 29.36
N SER A 28 39.42 33.13 29.28
CA SER A 28 39.30 32.06 28.33
C SER A 28 37.85 31.57 28.30
N VAL A 29 37.14 31.98 27.26
CA VAL A 29 35.86 31.35 26.90
C VAL A 29 36.21 29.94 26.47
N ALA A 30 35.92 28.98 27.34
CA ALA A 30 35.77 27.61 26.92
C ALA A 30 34.70 27.64 25.83
N THR A 31 35.10 27.42 24.60
CA THR A 31 34.19 27.01 23.55
C THR A 31 33.48 25.78 24.09
N VAL A 32 32.23 25.96 24.52
CA VAL A 32 31.28 24.87 24.58
C VAL A 32 31.25 24.36 23.15
N ALA A 33 31.82 23.19 22.92
CA ALA A 33 31.63 22.48 21.68
C ALA A 33 30.11 22.50 21.47
N ASP A 34 29.66 23.04 20.34
CA ASP A 34 28.32 22.83 19.85
C ASP A 34 28.12 21.30 19.94
N ALA A 35 27.30 20.86 20.88
CA ALA A 35 26.71 19.56 20.80
C ALA A 35 25.89 19.65 19.51
N ASP A 36 26.34 18.96 18.47
CA ASP A 36 25.53 18.69 17.30
C ASP A 36 24.20 18.17 17.84
N VAL A 37 23.21 19.05 17.89
CA VAL A 37 21.80 18.62 17.99
C VAL A 37 21.54 17.97 16.64
N ASN A 38 21.74 16.66 16.56
CA ASN A 38 21.36 15.90 15.37
C ASN A 38 19.91 16.26 15.09
N GLU A 39 19.68 17.02 14.03
CA GLU A 39 18.35 17.42 13.62
C GLU A 39 17.60 16.12 13.27
N ILE A 40 16.51 15.86 14.01
CA ILE A 40 15.72 14.65 13.79
C ILE A 40 14.97 14.79 12.47
N VAL A 41 15.28 13.93 11.53
CA VAL A 41 14.55 13.83 10.26
C VAL A 41 13.24 13.09 10.53
N THR A 42 12.11 13.74 10.28
CA THR A 42 10.78 13.13 10.39
C THR A 42 10.21 12.86 9.00
N LEU A 43 10.01 11.58 8.67
CA LEU A 43 9.49 11.14 7.39
C LEU A 43 8.01 10.72 7.52
N ARG A 44 7.21 11.08 6.53
CA ARG A 44 5.76 10.86 6.50
C ARG A 44 5.44 9.57 5.78
N PHE A 45 4.68 8.70 6.43
CA PHE A 45 4.22 7.44 5.87
C PHE A 45 2.69 7.37 5.87
N ALA A 46 2.07 7.25 4.70
CA ALA A 46 0.63 7.12 4.58
C ALA A 46 0.23 5.74 4.03
N TYR A 47 -0.91 5.21 4.47
CA TYR A 47 -1.47 3.96 3.95
C TYR A 47 -2.99 3.90 4.16
N ALA A 48 -3.67 3.15 3.28
CA ALA A 48 -5.14 3.07 3.28
C ALA A 48 -5.69 1.88 4.09
N SER A 49 -4.88 0.85 4.34
CA SER A 49 -5.31 -0.35 5.08
C SER A 49 -5.55 -0.04 6.56
N ASN A 50 -6.53 -0.74 7.15
CA ASN A 50 -6.82 -0.74 8.57
C ASN A 50 -6.72 -2.14 9.21
N SER A 51 -6.18 -3.12 8.49
CA SER A 51 -5.95 -4.46 9.04
C SER A 51 -4.84 -4.45 10.09
N GLN A 52 -5.04 -5.18 11.18
CA GLN A 52 -4.12 -5.16 12.32
C GLN A 52 -2.70 -5.64 11.94
N PRO A 53 -2.50 -6.71 11.15
CA PRO A 53 -1.16 -7.11 10.72
C PRO A 53 -0.39 -6.01 9.97
N VAL A 54 -1.07 -5.27 9.11
CA VAL A 54 -0.46 -4.14 8.39
C VAL A 54 -0.10 -3.01 9.35
N ILE A 55 -1.00 -2.67 10.29
CA ILE A 55 -0.71 -1.63 11.30
C ILE A 55 0.51 -2.03 12.14
N ASP A 56 0.58 -3.28 12.57
CA ASP A 56 1.69 -3.78 13.38
C ASP A 56 3.01 -3.78 12.60
N ALA A 57 2.98 -4.16 11.32
CA ALA A 57 4.14 -4.12 10.44
C ALA A 57 4.63 -2.68 10.17
N MET A 58 3.71 -1.71 10.00
CA MET A 58 4.07 -0.31 9.90
C MET A 58 4.74 0.20 11.18
N ASN A 59 4.20 -0.17 12.35
CA ASN A 59 4.80 0.18 13.64
C ASN A 59 6.19 -0.44 13.79
N GLU A 60 6.35 -1.69 13.36
CA GLU A 60 7.64 -2.38 13.38
C GLU A 60 8.65 -1.70 12.45
N PHE A 61 8.26 -1.33 11.23
CA PHE A 61 9.10 -0.55 10.34
C PHE A 61 9.60 0.73 11.00
N GLY A 62 8.71 1.53 11.58
CA GLY A 62 9.10 2.78 12.25
C GLY A 62 9.97 2.57 13.49
N ARG A 63 9.74 1.49 14.24
CA ARG A 63 10.57 1.09 15.38
C ARG A 63 11.98 0.74 14.92
N LEU A 64 12.10 -0.06 13.86
CA LEU A 64 13.38 -0.47 13.29
C LEU A 64 14.15 0.71 12.69
N VAL A 65 13.48 1.59 11.94
CA VAL A 65 14.10 2.83 11.41
C VAL A 65 14.70 3.65 12.56
N LYS A 66 13.90 3.90 13.60
CA LYS A 66 14.36 4.66 14.77
C LYS A 66 15.55 4.01 15.49
N GLU A 67 15.50 2.67 15.67
CA GLU A 67 16.57 1.93 16.34
C GLU A 67 17.87 1.93 15.52
N LYS A 68 17.78 1.60 14.22
CA LYS A 68 18.94 1.52 13.32
C LYS A 68 19.60 2.87 13.02
N THR A 69 18.88 3.98 13.24
CA THR A 69 19.40 5.36 13.05
C THR A 69 19.72 6.08 14.35
N ASP A 70 19.79 5.35 15.48
CA ASP A 70 19.98 5.95 16.81
C ASP A 70 19.00 7.10 17.12
N GLY A 71 17.78 7.03 16.55
CA GLY A 71 16.71 7.99 16.73
C GLY A 71 16.82 9.26 15.88
N SER A 72 17.82 9.37 15.00
CA SER A 72 17.99 10.51 14.10
C SER A 72 16.96 10.54 12.96
N VAL A 73 16.30 9.41 12.64
CA VAL A 73 15.16 9.33 11.73
C VAL A 73 13.95 8.79 12.48
N GLN A 74 12.78 9.39 12.25
CA GLN A 74 11.50 8.96 12.83
C GLN A 74 10.41 8.97 11.76
N ILE A 75 9.42 8.05 11.90
CA ILE A 75 8.30 7.95 10.98
C ILE A 75 7.04 8.55 11.62
N GLN A 76 6.37 9.43 10.88
CA GLN A 76 5.05 9.93 11.20
C GLN A 76 4.01 9.26 10.31
N TYR A 77 3.05 8.56 10.92
CA TYR A 77 2.04 7.79 10.20
C TYR A 77 0.75 8.57 9.94
N PHE A 78 0.16 8.31 8.76
CA PHE A 78 -1.17 8.74 8.32
C PHE A 78 -1.94 7.50 7.85
N PRO A 79 -2.52 6.72 8.79
CA PRO A 79 -3.19 5.44 8.52
C PRO A 79 -4.62 5.61 7.99
N ASP A 80 -5.26 4.46 7.65
CA ASP A 80 -6.70 4.34 7.42
C ASP A 80 -7.25 5.32 6.37
N GLY A 81 -6.49 5.54 5.29
CA GLY A 81 -6.91 6.39 4.19
C GLY A 81 -7.11 7.88 4.53
N GLN A 82 -6.53 8.38 5.62
CA GLN A 82 -6.66 9.80 6.05
C GLN A 82 -6.28 10.78 4.95
N LEU A 83 -5.36 10.41 4.06
CA LEU A 83 -4.86 11.24 2.96
C LEU A 83 -5.41 10.81 1.59
N GLY A 84 -6.36 9.88 1.55
CA GLY A 84 -7.01 9.39 0.34
C GLY A 84 -6.82 7.89 0.11
N GLY A 85 -7.29 7.41 -1.05
CA GLY A 85 -7.08 6.04 -1.51
C GLY A 85 -5.67 5.82 -2.08
N GLU A 86 -5.39 4.59 -2.52
CA GLU A 86 -4.04 4.22 -2.97
C GLU A 86 -3.52 5.09 -4.12
N ARG A 87 -4.39 5.43 -5.09
CA ARG A 87 -3.99 6.29 -6.21
C ARG A 87 -3.56 7.68 -5.74
N GLU A 88 -4.34 8.31 -4.87
CA GLU A 88 -4.01 9.60 -4.28
C GLU A 88 -2.72 9.52 -3.46
N LEU A 89 -2.51 8.42 -2.73
CA LEU A 89 -1.28 8.21 -1.96
C LEU A 89 -0.04 8.09 -2.86
N ILE A 90 -0.14 7.39 -4.00
CA ILE A 90 0.95 7.32 -4.99
C ILE A 90 1.25 8.73 -5.53
N GLU A 91 0.23 9.51 -5.90
CA GLU A 91 0.40 10.88 -6.40
C GLU A 91 1.01 11.82 -5.33
N LEU A 92 0.63 11.66 -4.06
CA LEU A 92 1.24 12.40 -2.94
C LEU A 92 2.71 12.00 -2.73
N THR A 93 3.04 10.71 -2.87
CA THR A 93 4.43 10.23 -2.79
C THR A 93 5.23 10.74 -3.99
N GLN A 94 4.69 10.71 -5.20
CA GLN A 94 5.32 11.25 -6.39
C GLN A 94 5.66 12.74 -6.24
N SER A 95 4.76 13.52 -5.63
CA SER A 95 4.98 14.97 -5.42
C SER A 95 5.86 15.31 -4.22
N GLY A 96 6.25 14.34 -3.40
CA GLY A 96 7.00 14.54 -2.15
C GLY A 96 6.16 15.12 -1.01
N ALA A 97 4.82 15.15 -1.14
CA ALA A 97 3.94 15.50 -0.03
C ALA A 97 3.90 14.42 1.06
N VAL A 98 4.16 13.18 0.69
CA VAL A 98 4.35 12.02 1.54
C VAL A 98 5.68 11.36 1.15
N ASP A 99 6.41 10.83 2.10
CA ASP A 99 7.75 10.28 1.88
C ASP A 99 7.69 8.77 1.56
N PHE A 100 6.74 8.08 2.18
CA PHE A 100 6.45 6.65 1.94
C PHE A 100 4.96 6.40 1.83
N THR A 101 4.58 5.42 1.03
CA THR A 101 3.24 4.84 1.10
C THR A 101 3.28 3.33 0.83
N LYS A 102 2.32 2.60 1.44
CA LYS A 102 2.03 1.21 1.14
C LYS A 102 0.81 1.15 0.24
N VAL A 103 0.96 0.55 -0.93
CA VAL A 103 -0.10 0.43 -1.94
C VAL A 103 -0.03 -0.93 -2.64
N SER A 104 -1.16 -1.42 -3.16
CA SER A 104 -1.21 -2.61 -3.99
C SER A 104 -0.41 -2.44 -5.29
N ALA A 105 0.30 -3.47 -5.72
CA ALA A 105 0.95 -3.50 -7.04
C ALA A 105 -0.04 -3.22 -8.18
N SER A 106 -1.29 -3.62 -8.05
CA SER A 106 -2.35 -3.30 -9.03
C SER A 106 -2.64 -1.80 -9.15
N ALA A 107 -2.51 -1.03 -8.07
CA ALA A 107 -2.66 0.42 -8.12
C ALA A 107 -1.48 1.09 -8.84
N LEU A 108 -0.28 0.50 -8.76
CA LEU A 108 0.92 0.97 -9.44
C LEU A 108 0.93 0.69 -10.95
N GLU A 109 0.08 -0.21 -11.45
CA GLU A 109 -0.02 -0.53 -12.89
C GLU A 109 -0.25 0.71 -13.76
N SER A 110 -1.01 1.70 -13.28
CA SER A 110 -1.26 2.95 -14.00
C SER A 110 -0.06 3.91 -14.04
N PHE A 111 0.96 3.68 -13.24
CA PHE A 111 2.21 4.45 -13.18
C PHE A 111 3.37 3.74 -13.90
N SER A 112 3.44 2.42 -13.76
CA SER A 112 4.39 1.59 -14.51
C SER A 112 3.75 0.25 -14.89
N LYS A 113 3.86 -0.10 -16.17
CA LYS A 113 3.32 -1.35 -16.70
C LYS A 113 4.02 -2.59 -16.15
N ASP A 114 5.22 -2.46 -15.59
CA ASP A 114 5.93 -3.60 -15.00
C ASP A 114 5.18 -4.19 -13.81
N TYR A 115 4.44 -3.35 -13.06
CA TYR A 115 3.60 -3.81 -11.96
C TYR A 115 2.34 -4.57 -12.40
N SER A 116 1.92 -4.46 -13.68
CA SER A 116 0.74 -5.16 -14.19
C SER A 116 0.86 -6.69 -14.14
N ILE A 117 2.10 -7.19 -14.11
CA ILE A 117 2.37 -8.64 -14.04
C ILE A 117 1.73 -9.28 -12.81
N PHE A 118 1.71 -8.58 -11.67
CA PHE A 118 1.14 -9.09 -10.42
C PHE A 118 -0.39 -9.15 -10.41
N SER A 119 -1.04 -8.49 -11.36
CA SER A 119 -2.49 -8.56 -11.55
C SER A 119 -2.92 -9.71 -12.48
N VAL A 120 -1.96 -10.46 -13.05
CA VAL A 120 -2.27 -11.62 -13.91
C VAL A 120 -2.85 -12.75 -13.04
N PRO A 121 -4.09 -13.19 -13.30
CA PRO A 121 -4.69 -14.23 -12.48
C PRO A 121 -3.92 -15.55 -12.62
N TYR A 122 -3.78 -16.26 -11.50
CA TYR A 122 -3.05 -17.53 -11.44
C TYR A 122 -1.60 -17.46 -11.95
N LEU A 123 -0.95 -16.30 -11.76
CA LEU A 123 0.46 -16.09 -12.12
C LEU A 123 1.38 -17.05 -11.37
N PHE A 124 1.12 -17.22 -10.08
CA PHE A 124 1.87 -18.08 -9.17
C PHE A 124 1.22 -19.44 -9.05
N ASN A 125 2.03 -20.51 -8.96
CA ASN A 125 1.56 -21.87 -8.78
C ASN A 125 0.98 -22.08 -7.36
N ASP A 126 1.68 -21.49 -6.38
CA ASP A 126 1.39 -21.58 -4.95
C ASP A 126 2.08 -20.43 -4.19
N GLU A 127 1.96 -20.45 -2.88
CA GLU A 127 2.56 -19.46 -1.98
C GLU A 127 4.10 -19.51 -2.00
N GLU A 128 4.70 -20.69 -2.08
CA GLU A 128 6.16 -20.84 -2.15
C GLU A 128 6.72 -20.19 -3.41
N HIS A 129 6.04 -20.39 -4.55
CA HIS A 129 6.39 -19.73 -5.80
C HIS A 129 6.30 -18.20 -5.68
N PHE A 130 5.23 -17.68 -5.05
CA PHE A 130 5.08 -16.25 -4.80
C PHE A 130 6.28 -15.68 -4.03
N PHE A 131 6.61 -16.26 -2.89
CA PHE A 131 7.73 -15.75 -2.08
C PHE A 131 9.08 -15.88 -2.79
N LYS A 132 9.32 -16.98 -3.54
CA LYS A 132 10.54 -17.11 -4.35
C LYS A 132 10.70 -15.97 -5.36
N VAL A 133 9.60 -15.52 -5.96
CA VAL A 133 9.61 -14.41 -6.91
C VAL A 133 9.83 -13.09 -6.17
N MET A 134 9.10 -12.85 -5.08
CA MET A 134 9.16 -11.59 -4.35
C MET A 134 10.50 -11.37 -3.65
N ASP A 135 11.18 -12.43 -3.22
CA ASP A 135 12.50 -12.38 -2.60
C ASP A 135 13.66 -12.37 -3.64
N ASN A 136 13.34 -12.52 -4.93
CA ASN A 136 14.35 -12.53 -5.99
C ASN A 136 14.67 -11.10 -6.46
N GLU A 137 15.81 -10.56 -6.01
CA GLU A 137 16.25 -9.21 -6.38
C GLU A 137 16.44 -9.03 -7.90
N GLU A 138 16.81 -10.08 -8.66
CA GLU A 138 16.95 -9.99 -10.13
C GLU A 138 15.59 -9.79 -10.84
N ILE A 139 14.48 -10.15 -10.18
CA ILE A 139 13.11 -9.93 -10.66
C ILE A 139 12.57 -8.62 -10.11
N MET A 140 12.69 -8.39 -8.80
CA MET A 140 12.00 -7.29 -8.13
C MET A 140 12.69 -5.95 -8.28
N GLU A 141 14.02 -5.90 -8.26
CA GLU A 141 14.74 -4.62 -8.36
C GLU A 141 14.42 -3.84 -9.66
N PRO A 142 14.42 -4.47 -10.86
CA PRO A 142 13.98 -3.77 -12.07
C PRO A 142 12.56 -3.21 -11.98
N ILE A 143 11.63 -3.94 -11.34
CA ILE A 143 10.25 -3.51 -11.14
C ILE A 143 10.20 -2.33 -10.18
N TYR A 144 10.90 -2.39 -9.04
CA TYR A 144 10.98 -1.29 -8.08
C TYR A 144 11.56 -0.01 -8.69
N GLN A 145 12.55 -0.14 -9.58
CA GLN A 145 13.17 0.99 -10.27
C GLN A 145 12.36 1.52 -11.46
N SER A 146 11.33 0.82 -11.89
CA SER A 146 10.56 1.19 -13.10
C SER A 146 9.82 2.53 -12.98
N THR A 147 9.62 3.03 -11.76
CA THR A 147 8.96 4.30 -11.44
C THR A 147 9.92 5.42 -11.08
N LYS A 148 11.23 5.19 -11.13
CA LYS A 148 12.25 6.19 -10.76
C LYS A 148 12.16 7.50 -11.56
N ASN A 149 11.83 7.42 -12.83
CA ASN A 149 11.62 8.59 -13.68
C ASN A 149 10.36 9.39 -13.31
N LEU A 150 9.51 8.86 -12.45
CA LEU A 150 8.34 9.51 -11.88
C LEU A 150 8.60 10.11 -10.50
N GLY A 151 9.83 9.94 -9.95
CA GLY A 151 10.27 10.51 -8.67
C GLY A 151 10.01 9.63 -7.45
N PHE A 152 9.72 8.35 -7.64
CA PHE A 152 9.60 7.37 -6.55
C PHE A 152 10.04 5.97 -6.99
N THR A 153 10.45 5.15 -6.04
CA THR A 153 10.87 3.76 -6.26
C THR A 153 10.22 2.82 -5.26
N GLY A 154 10.11 1.53 -5.63
CA GLY A 154 9.75 0.47 -4.69
C GLY A 154 10.88 0.24 -3.69
N LEU A 155 10.52 -0.07 -2.45
CA LEU A 155 11.47 -0.34 -1.37
C LEU A 155 11.42 -1.80 -0.91
N THR A 156 10.21 -2.32 -0.69
CA THR A 156 9.95 -3.71 -0.29
C THR A 156 8.49 -4.07 -0.58
N TYR A 157 8.13 -5.32 -0.29
CA TYR A 157 6.75 -5.80 -0.42
C TYR A 157 6.19 -6.28 0.92
N TYR A 158 4.86 -6.35 0.99
CA TYR A 158 4.12 -7.05 2.03
C TYR A 158 3.18 -8.05 1.39
N ASP A 159 2.90 -9.14 2.09
CA ASP A 159 1.90 -10.11 1.64
C ASP A 159 0.49 -9.54 1.81
N SER A 160 -0.35 -9.79 0.86
CA SER A 160 -1.76 -9.41 0.90
C SER A 160 -2.67 -10.65 0.70
N GLY A 161 -2.10 -11.84 0.84
CA GLY A 161 -2.80 -13.10 0.74
C GLY A 161 -3.41 -13.40 -0.63
N GLN A 162 -4.12 -14.50 -0.69
CA GLN A 162 -4.84 -14.92 -1.88
C GLN A 162 -6.16 -14.17 -2.00
N ARG A 163 -6.51 -13.73 -3.22
CA ARG A 163 -7.72 -12.97 -3.49
C ARG A 163 -8.76 -13.85 -4.17
N SER A 164 -9.99 -13.73 -3.69
CA SER A 164 -11.14 -14.49 -4.19
C SER A 164 -12.38 -13.59 -4.28
N PHE A 165 -13.41 -14.05 -5.01
CA PHE A 165 -14.66 -13.32 -5.14
C PHE A 165 -15.50 -13.40 -3.87
N TYR A 166 -16.11 -12.27 -3.49
CA TYR A 166 -17.16 -12.21 -2.47
C TYR A 166 -18.37 -11.42 -2.97
N MET A 167 -19.56 -11.93 -2.66
CA MET A 167 -20.81 -11.52 -3.31
C MET A 167 -21.91 -11.21 -2.30
N VAL A 168 -22.84 -10.32 -2.72
CA VAL A 168 -24.07 -10.01 -1.98
C VAL A 168 -25.13 -11.08 -2.18
N ASP A 169 -25.31 -11.56 -3.42
CA ASP A 169 -26.50 -12.29 -3.87
C ASP A 169 -26.40 -13.83 -3.76
N GLY A 170 -25.20 -14.38 -3.59
CA GLY A 170 -24.98 -15.82 -3.57
C GLY A 170 -23.54 -16.22 -3.90
N PRO A 171 -23.15 -17.48 -3.64
CA PRO A 171 -21.80 -17.95 -3.89
C PRO A 171 -21.49 -18.04 -5.39
N ILE A 172 -20.20 -18.02 -5.72
CA ILE A 172 -19.67 -18.29 -7.05
C ILE A 172 -19.12 -19.71 -7.05
N HIS A 173 -19.49 -20.51 -8.05
CA HIS A 173 -18.98 -21.86 -8.28
C HIS A 173 -18.29 -22.01 -9.63
N THR A 174 -18.71 -21.19 -10.61
CA THR A 174 -18.19 -21.21 -11.98
C THR A 174 -18.14 -19.76 -12.52
N PRO A 175 -17.37 -19.48 -13.58
CA PRO A 175 -17.39 -18.18 -14.25
C PRO A 175 -18.77 -17.71 -14.71
N GLU A 176 -19.67 -18.66 -15.02
CA GLU A 176 -21.06 -18.36 -15.43
C GLU A 176 -21.84 -17.62 -14.35
N ASP A 177 -21.52 -17.81 -13.08
CA ASP A 177 -22.18 -17.15 -11.95
C ASP A 177 -21.86 -15.64 -11.88
N LEU A 178 -20.79 -15.20 -12.56
CA LEU A 178 -20.40 -13.80 -12.70
C LEU A 178 -21.14 -13.07 -13.83
N LYS A 179 -21.85 -13.79 -14.72
CA LYS A 179 -22.56 -13.16 -15.83
C LYS A 179 -23.62 -12.16 -15.37
N GLY A 180 -23.50 -10.92 -15.88
CA GLY A 180 -24.40 -9.82 -15.54
C GLY A 180 -24.19 -9.23 -14.14
N LYS A 181 -23.20 -9.69 -13.39
CA LYS A 181 -22.82 -9.14 -12.10
C LYS A 181 -21.84 -8.00 -12.28
N LYS A 182 -22.03 -6.91 -11.55
CA LYS A 182 -21.10 -5.81 -11.46
C LYS A 182 -20.10 -6.13 -10.34
N ILE A 183 -18.87 -6.35 -10.71
CA ILE A 183 -17.80 -6.74 -9.79
C ILE A 183 -16.82 -5.58 -9.64
N ARG A 184 -16.64 -5.11 -8.43
CA ARG A 184 -15.59 -4.13 -8.17
C ARG A 184 -14.22 -4.77 -8.36
N VAL A 185 -13.34 -4.06 -9.02
CA VAL A 185 -11.91 -4.38 -9.11
C VAL A 185 -11.08 -3.17 -8.72
N MET A 186 -9.80 -3.38 -8.46
CA MET A 186 -8.84 -2.28 -8.32
C MET A 186 -8.73 -1.50 -9.64
N GLN A 187 -8.14 -0.31 -9.61
CA GLN A 187 -7.91 0.54 -10.79
C GLN A 187 -6.74 -0.01 -11.63
N SER A 188 -6.90 -1.23 -12.14
CA SER A 188 -5.94 -2.02 -12.91
C SER A 188 -6.62 -2.48 -14.22
N GLU A 189 -5.96 -2.24 -15.35
CA GLU A 189 -6.45 -2.71 -16.67
C GLU A 189 -6.45 -4.24 -16.72
N THR A 190 -5.48 -4.88 -16.08
CA THR A 190 -5.38 -6.35 -16.03
C THR A 190 -6.53 -6.95 -15.22
N ALA A 191 -6.86 -6.37 -14.04
CA ALA A 191 -7.98 -6.83 -13.23
C ALA A 191 -9.35 -6.59 -13.93
N ILE A 192 -9.50 -5.48 -14.64
CA ILE A 192 -10.67 -5.22 -15.49
C ILE A 192 -10.80 -6.34 -16.53
N LYS A 193 -9.72 -6.66 -17.23
CA LYS A 193 -9.73 -7.69 -18.27
C LYS A 193 -10.00 -9.08 -17.72
N MET A 194 -9.51 -9.41 -16.53
CA MET A 194 -9.81 -10.66 -15.84
C MET A 194 -11.32 -10.82 -15.65
N VAL A 195 -12.01 -9.84 -15.05
CA VAL A 195 -13.45 -9.92 -14.80
C VAL A 195 -14.26 -9.96 -16.09
N GLU A 196 -13.84 -9.25 -17.16
CA GLU A 196 -14.47 -9.36 -18.49
C GLU A 196 -14.37 -10.78 -19.06
N LEU A 197 -13.19 -11.40 -18.99
CA LEU A 197 -12.98 -12.77 -19.47
C LEU A 197 -13.78 -13.80 -18.66
N LEU A 198 -13.99 -13.57 -17.38
CA LEU A 198 -14.86 -14.37 -16.52
C LEU A 198 -16.36 -14.09 -16.74
N GLY A 199 -16.72 -13.16 -17.62
CA GLY A 199 -18.11 -12.84 -17.99
C GLY A 199 -18.81 -11.83 -17.09
N GLY A 200 -18.12 -11.28 -16.09
CA GLY A 200 -18.62 -10.21 -15.23
C GLY A 200 -18.53 -8.82 -15.87
N SER A 201 -19.07 -7.84 -15.19
CA SER A 201 -18.98 -6.42 -15.55
C SER A 201 -18.07 -5.69 -14.55
N PRO A 202 -16.81 -5.40 -14.89
CA PRO A 202 -15.87 -4.79 -13.95
C PRO A 202 -16.24 -3.33 -13.65
N VAL A 203 -16.10 -2.93 -12.39
CA VAL A 203 -16.31 -1.55 -11.91
C VAL A 203 -15.07 -1.12 -11.15
N PRO A 204 -14.10 -0.45 -11.79
CA PRO A 204 -12.88 -0.01 -11.12
C PRO A 204 -13.16 1.13 -10.14
N MET A 205 -12.73 0.98 -8.88
CA MET A 205 -12.83 2.01 -7.84
C MET A 205 -11.84 1.77 -6.70
N GLY A 206 -11.57 2.81 -5.91
CA GLY A 206 -10.76 2.74 -4.70
C GLY A 206 -11.38 1.84 -3.62
N SER A 207 -10.55 1.34 -2.70
CA SER A 207 -11.01 0.47 -1.61
C SER A 207 -11.98 1.15 -0.66
N ASN A 208 -11.81 2.45 -0.42
CA ASN A 208 -12.66 3.29 0.42
C ASN A 208 -14.11 3.45 -0.07
N GLU A 209 -14.39 3.14 -1.34
CA GLU A 209 -15.72 3.25 -1.94
C GLU A 209 -16.51 1.92 -1.92
N VAL A 210 -15.82 0.79 -1.65
CA VAL A 210 -16.37 -0.57 -1.85
C VAL A 210 -17.55 -0.84 -0.92
N TYR A 211 -17.40 -0.60 0.39
CA TYR A 211 -18.47 -0.85 1.37
C TYR A 211 -19.78 -0.13 0.98
N THR A 212 -19.69 1.16 0.69
CA THR A 212 -20.86 1.96 0.32
C THR A 212 -21.47 1.50 -1.00
N SER A 213 -20.63 1.08 -1.96
CA SER A 213 -21.08 0.58 -3.26
C SER A 213 -21.79 -0.79 -3.15
N LEU A 214 -21.32 -1.68 -2.27
CA LEU A 214 -22.01 -2.93 -1.91
C LEU A 214 -23.34 -2.63 -1.23
N GLN A 215 -23.34 -1.77 -0.20
CA GLN A 215 -24.52 -1.42 0.56
C GLN A 215 -25.64 -0.77 -0.28
N SER A 216 -25.25 0.05 -1.26
CA SER A 216 -26.19 0.71 -2.18
C SER A 216 -26.60 -0.14 -3.38
N ASN A 217 -26.09 -1.36 -3.51
CA ASN A 217 -26.25 -2.25 -4.67
C ASN A 217 -25.74 -1.63 -5.99
N LEU A 218 -24.77 -0.71 -5.92
CA LEU A 218 -24.07 -0.22 -7.11
C LEU A 218 -23.24 -1.32 -7.76
N ILE A 219 -22.66 -2.20 -6.93
CA ILE A 219 -21.96 -3.44 -7.30
C ILE A 219 -22.61 -4.65 -6.63
N ASN A 220 -22.47 -5.82 -7.26
CA ASN A 220 -22.98 -7.10 -6.74
C ASN A 220 -21.95 -7.83 -5.88
N GLY A 221 -20.68 -7.52 -6.04
CA GLY A 221 -19.58 -8.12 -5.32
C GLY A 221 -18.25 -7.45 -5.63
N SER A 222 -17.21 -8.01 -5.05
CA SER A 222 -15.83 -7.58 -5.26
C SER A 222 -14.92 -8.79 -5.11
N GLU A 223 -13.62 -8.56 -5.13
CA GLU A 223 -12.59 -9.58 -4.92
C GLU A 223 -11.52 -9.02 -3.99
N ASN A 224 -11.05 -9.82 -3.06
CA ASN A 224 -9.97 -9.53 -2.12
C ASN A 224 -9.68 -10.76 -1.26
N ASN A 225 -8.73 -10.63 -0.32
CA ASN A 225 -8.51 -11.58 0.78
C ASN A 225 -9.62 -11.49 1.85
N GLU A 226 -9.62 -12.39 2.83
CA GLU A 226 -10.66 -12.51 3.87
C GLU A 226 -10.72 -11.32 4.83
N PHE A 227 -9.61 -10.61 5.06
CA PHE A 227 -9.56 -9.49 6.02
C PHE A 227 -10.61 -8.41 5.75
N VAL A 228 -10.93 -8.16 4.47
CA VAL A 228 -11.92 -7.13 4.14
C VAL A 228 -13.32 -7.45 4.65
N LEU A 229 -13.62 -8.73 4.90
CA LEU A 229 -14.95 -9.17 5.31
C LEU A 229 -15.27 -8.71 6.73
N TYR A 230 -14.29 -8.81 7.65
CA TYR A 230 -14.45 -8.34 9.03
C TYR A 230 -13.86 -6.93 9.20
N THR A 231 -12.57 -6.76 8.99
CA THR A 231 -11.86 -5.50 9.26
C THR A 231 -12.43 -4.31 8.48
N ALA A 232 -12.74 -4.45 7.17
CA ALA A 232 -13.39 -3.41 6.38
C ALA A 232 -14.93 -3.50 6.41
N GLY A 233 -15.49 -4.46 7.14
CA GLY A 233 -16.93 -4.64 7.34
C GLY A 233 -17.71 -5.10 6.11
N HIS A 234 -17.02 -5.51 5.01
CA HIS A 234 -17.70 -5.91 3.77
C HIS A 234 -18.62 -7.12 3.98
N GLY A 235 -18.27 -8.02 4.89
CA GLY A 235 -19.09 -9.15 5.31
C GLY A 235 -20.44 -8.75 5.93
N GLY A 236 -20.58 -7.49 6.40
CA GLY A 236 -21.87 -6.92 6.81
C GLY A 236 -22.91 -6.92 5.68
N VAL A 237 -22.46 -6.83 4.43
CA VAL A 237 -23.30 -6.73 3.23
C VAL A 237 -23.10 -7.93 2.30
N ALA A 238 -21.87 -8.27 1.93
CA ALA A 238 -21.54 -9.40 1.06
C ALA A 238 -21.29 -10.66 1.91
N LYS A 239 -22.20 -11.63 1.81
CA LYS A 239 -22.27 -12.78 2.70
C LYS A 239 -21.63 -14.04 2.17
N TYR A 240 -21.16 -14.05 0.92
CA TYR A 240 -20.66 -15.23 0.25
C TYR A 240 -19.24 -14.98 -0.23
N TYR A 241 -18.29 -15.74 0.28
CA TYR A 241 -16.89 -15.73 -0.15
C TYR A 241 -16.55 -17.06 -0.79
N SER A 242 -16.08 -17.03 -2.03
CA SER A 242 -15.87 -18.24 -2.84
C SER A 242 -14.39 -18.36 -3.21
N TYR A 243 -13.69 -19.36 -2.68
CA TYR A 243 -12.25 -19.58 -2.85
C TYR A 243 -11.89 -20.02 -4.27
N ASP A 244 -12.00 -19.12 -5.24
CA ASP A 244 -11.46 -19.31 -6.58
C ASP A 244 -9.98 -18.95 -6.68
N GLU A 245 -9.44 -18.21 -5.71
CA GLU A 245 -8.02 -17.92 -5.50
C GLU A 245 -7.31 -17.40 -6.76
N HIS A 246 -7.95 -16.46 -7.44
CA HIS A 246 -7.53 -16.03 -8.76
C HIS A 246 -6.23 -15.20 -8.78
N THR A 247 -5.90 -14.43 -7.75
CA THR A 247 -4.65 -13.65 -7.71
C THR A 247 -4.06 -13.58 -6.31
N ARG A 248 -2.72 -13.43 -6.24
CA ARG A 248 -1.99 -12.99 -5.05
C ARG A 248 -1.20 -11.75 -5.44
N VAL A 249 -1.74 -10.58 -5.12
CA VAL A 249 -1.18 -9.29 -5.50
C VAL A 249 -0.41 -8.74 -4.32
N PRO A 250 0.92 -8.51 -4.42
CA PRO A 250 1.67 -7.94 -3.31
C PRO A 250 1.27 -6.49 -3.06
N ASP A 251 1.36 -6.07 -1.81
CA ASP A 251 1.43 -4.67 -1.45
C ASP A 251 2.89 -4.21 -1.55
N ILE A 252 3.13 -3.02 -2.09
CA ILE A 252 4.46 -2.46 -2.28
C ILE A 252 4.61 -1.23 -1.39
N ILE A 253 5.69 -1.17 -0.63
CA ILE A 253 6.12 0.08 -0.02
C ILE A 253 6.92 0.85 -1.06
N ILE A 254 6.45 2.03 -1.42
CA ILE A 254 7.16 2.96 -2.29
C ILE A 254 7.69 4.15 -1.50
N MET A 255 8.80 4.71 -1.98
CA MET A 255 9.53 5.81 -1.36
C MET A 255 9.72 6.93 -2.37
N ASN A 256 9.49 8.17 -1.96
CA ASN A 256 9.85 9.34 -2.77
C ASN A 256 11.38 9.46 -2.86
N ASP A 257 11.94 9.56 -4.07
CA ASP A 257 13.40 9.57 -4.27
C ASP A 257 14.09 10.83 -3.74
N ALA A 258 13.36 11.94 -3.62
CA ALA A 258 13.95 13.20 -3.13
C ALA A 258 14.30 13.16 -1.63
N ILE A 259 13.75 12.21 -0.86
CA ILE A 259 14.13 12.09 0.57
C ILE A 259 15.59 11.71 0.75
N LYS A 260 16.21 11.06 -0.24
CA LYS A 260 17.63 10.68 -0.22
C LYS A 260 18.55 11.90 -0.08
N GLU A 261 18.11 13.07 -0.54
CA GLU A 261 18.85 14.34 -0.37
C GLU A 261 18.87 14.84 1.10
N GLN A 262 18.00 14.31 1.95
CA GLN A 262 17.86 14.67 3.36
C GLN A 262 18.49 13.63 4.29
N LEU A 263 18.94 12.51 3.76
CA LEU A 263 19.47 11.38 4.51
C LEU A 263 20.98 11.23 4.29
N THR A 264 21.68 10.67 5.26
CA THR A 264 23.03 10.13 5.03
C THR A 264 22.94 8.72 4.42
N ASP A 265 24.03 8.26 3.82
CA ASP A 265 24.12 6.91 3.26
C ASP A 265 23.79 5.82 4.31
N GLU A 266 24.21 6.05 5.57
CA GLU A 266 23.93 5.14 6.69
C GLU A 266 22.44 5.14 7.06
N GLN A 267 21.77 6.30 7.01
CA GLN A 267 20.33 6.40 7.28
C GLN A 267 19.51 5.76 6.15
N GLU A 268 19.89 5.97 4.88
CA GLU A 268 19.24 5.32 3.74
C GLU A 268 19.33 3.80 3.87
N LYS A 269 20.55 3.28 4.12
CA LYS A 269 20.75 1.84 4.33
C LYS A 269 19.95 1.30 5.52
N ALA A 270 19.87 2.04 6.61
CA ALA A 270 19.08 1.65 7.79
C ALA A 270 17.58 1.55 7.46
N ILE A 271 17.05 2.43 6.62
CA ILE A 271 15.66 2.40 6.15
C ILE A 271 15.44 1.16 5.25
N GLU A 272 16.35 0.87 4.33
CA GLU A 272 16.26 -0.32 3.46
C GLU A 272 16.28 -1.63 4.26
N GLU A 273 17.17 -1.72 5.26
CA GLU A 273 17.22 -2.87 6.17
C GLU A 273 15.95 -2.99 7.01
N ALA A 274 15.45 -1.88 7.55
CA ALA A 274 14.21 -1.85 8.32
C ALA A 274 13.00 -2.30 7.47
N ALA A 275 12.96 -1.90 6.21
CA ALA A 275 11.91 -2.32 5.27
C ALA A 275 11.93 -3.84 5.07
N LYS A 276 13.08 -4.43 4.77
CA LYS A 276 13.22 -5.89 4.59
C LYS A 276 12.86 -6.67 5.86
N GLU A 277 13.29 -6.19 7.03
CA GLU A 277 12.95 -6.84 8.31
C GLU A 277 11.44 -6.72 8.63
N SER A 278 10.82 -5.58 8.32
CA SER A 278 9.38 -5.40 8.51
C SER A 278 8.54 -6.28 7.57
N THR A 279 9.05 -6.62 6.38
CA THR A 279 8.42 -7.60 5.49
C THR A 279 8.33 -8.98 6.14
N VAL A 280 9.44 -9.45 6.74
CA VAL A 280 9.45 -10.76 7.43
C VAL A 280 8.43 -10.76 8.58
N PHE A 281 8.40 -9.68 9.36
CA PHE A 281 7.43 -9.53 10.45
C PHE A 281 5.99 -9.55 9.95
N GLU A 282 5.72 -8.83 8.85
CA GLU A 282 4.37 -8.72 8.29
C GLU A 282 3.85 -10.06 7.78
N ILE A 283 4.66 -10.82 7.03
CA ILE A 283 4.29 -12.14 6.52
C ILE A 283 3.88 -13.08 7.67
N GLU A 284 4.65 -13.10 8.77
CA GLU A 284 4.33 -13.92 9.95
C GLU A 284 3.04 -13.44 10.64
N ALA A 285 2.87 -12.13 10.79
CA ALA A 285 1.69 -11.54 11.42
C ALA A 285 0.43 -11.77 10.60
N PHE A 286 0.52 -11.61 9.26
CA PHE A 286 -0.58 -11.84 8.33
C PHE A 286 -1.03 -13.30 8.35
N ALA A 287 -0.10 -14.25 8.17
CA ALA A 287 -0.39 -15.67 8.19
C ALA A 287 -1.06 -16.14 9.50
N LYS A 288 -0.72 -15.50 10.61
CA LYS A 288 -1.28 -15.81 11.93
C LYS A 288 -2.69 -15.30 12.12
N ALA A 289 -3.00 -14.12 11.56
CA ALA A 289 -4.26 -13.45 11.78
C ALA A 289 -5.38 -13.92 10.83
N ILE A 290 -5.06 -14.56 9.69
CA ILE A 290 -6.05 -14.87 8.66
C ILE A 290 -7.18 -15.78 9.15
N GLU A 291 -6.87 -16.80 9.96
CA GLU A 291 -7.88 -17.71 10.50
C GLU A 291 -8.78 -17.04 11.56
N GLU A 292 -8.24 -16.10 12.33
CA GLU A 292 -9.00 -15.30 13.29
C GLU A 292 -9.98 -14.36 12.57
N GLU A 293 -9.51 -13.64 11.56
CA GLU A 293 -10.33 -12.74 10.74
C GLU A 293 -11.47 -13.48 10.03
N LYS A 294 -11.18 -14.66 9.50
CA LYS A 294 -12.19 -15.55 8.90
C LYS A 294 -13.25 -15.98 9.90
N ALA A 295 -12.82 -16.41 11.10
CA ALA A 295 -13.74 -16.78 12.18
C ALA A 295 -14.63 -15.60 12.59
N LEU A 296 -14.06 -14.41 12.76
CA LEU A 296 -14.79 -13.19 13.09
C LEU A 296 -15.80 -12.80 11.99
N ALA A 297 -15.42 -12.94 10.71
CA ALA A 297 -16.35 -12.71 9.60
C ALA A 297 -17.55 -13.69 9.63
N GLN A 298 -17.32 -14.93 10.01
CA GLN A 298 -18.40 -15.93 10.16
C GLN A 298 -19.28 -15.62 11.37
N GLU A 299 -18.68 -15.37 12.53
CA GLU A 299 -19.41 -15.21 13.80
C GLU A 299 -20.19 -13.89 13.85
N GLU A 300 -19.58 -12.78 13.45
CA GLU A 300 -20.19 -11.47 13.58
C GLU A 300 -21.01 -11.03 12.37
N HIS A 301 -20.61 -11.47 11.17
CA HIS A 301 -21.28 -11.08 9.93
C HIS A 301 -22.05 -12.21 9.26
N GLY A 302 -21.88 -13.46 9.69
CA GLY A 302 -22.54 -14.61 9.08
C GLY A 302 -22.06 -14.91 7.66
N VAL A 303 -20.81 -14.61 7.37
CA VAL A 303 -20.21 -14.90 6.05
C VAL A 303 -20.12 -16.41 5.84
N GLN A 304 -20.48 -16.85 4.65
CA GLN A 304 -20.41 -18.23 4.20
C GLN A 304 -19.24 -18.38 3.24
N PHE A 305 -18.37 -19.31 3.55
CA PHE A 305 -17.20 -19.65 2.72
C PHE A 305 -17.47 -20.94 1.97
N ASN A 306 -17.08 -21.01 0.70
CA ASN A 306 -17.14 -22.21 -0.11
C ASN A 306 -15.90 -22.40 -0.98
N ASP A 307 -15.48 -23.66 -1.11
CA ASP A 307 -14.43 -24.04 -2.03
C ASP A 307 -14.93 -24.03 -3.47
N VAL A 308 -14.03 -23.75 -4.40
CA VAL A 308 -14.31 -23.65 -5.83
C VAL A 308 -13.31 -24.51 -6.62
N ASP A 309 -13.79 -25.26 -7.60
CA ASP A 309 -12.90 -25.78 -8.65
C ASP A 309 -12.46 -24.61 -9.55
N ASN A 310 -11.21 -24.19 -9.41
CA ASN A 310 -10.69 -23.06 -10.17
C ASN A 310 -10.29 -23.38 -11.61
N THR A 311 -10.39 -24.65 -12.05
CA THR A 311 -10.06 -25.06 -13.42
C THR A 311 -10.82 -24.26 -14.49
N PRO A 312 -12.15 -24.08 -14.41
CA PRO A 312 -12.88 -23.28 -15.40
C PRO A 312 -12.49 -21.79 -15.40
N PHE A 313 -12.10 -21.26 -14.23
CA PHE A 313 -11.63 -19.87 -14.13
C PHE A 313 -10.26 -19.70 -14.79
N ARG A 314 -9.32 -20.62 -14.56
CA ARG A 314 -8.01 -20.66 -15.22
C ARG A 314 -8.14 -20.73 -16.74
N GLU A 315 -9.04 -21.57 -17.23
CA GLU A 315 -9.33 -21.70 -18.67
C GLU A 315 -9.88 -20.39 -19.26
N ALA A 316 -10.82 -19.75 -18.57
CA ALA A 316 -11.43 -18.50 -19.03
C ALA A 316 -10.43 -17.34 -19.12
N VAL A 317 -9.46 -17.25 -18.20
CA VAL A 317 -8.46 -16.18 -18.16
C VAL A 317 -7.17 -16.49 -18.93
N ALA A 318 -7.04 -17.67 -19.52
CA ALA A 318 -5.86 -18.05 -20.31
C ALA A 318 -5.44 -17.02 -21.37
N PRO A 319 -6.36 -16.28 -22.04
CA PRO A 319 -5.97 -15.22 -22.97
C PRO A 319 -5.14 -14.10 -22.35
N LEU A 320 -5.25 -13.82 -21.04
CA LEU A 320 -4.38 -12.87 -20.36
C LEU A 320 -2.94 -13.36 -20.31
N HIS A 321 -2.72 -14.62 -19.94
CA HIS A 321 -1.39 -15.22 -19.95
C HIS A 321 -0.74 -15.15 -21.33
N ASP A 322 -1.53 -15.34 -22.41
CA ASP A 322 -1.02 -15.26 -23.78
C ASP A 322 -0.55 -13.84 -24.14
N ILE A 323 -1.18 -12.79 -23.61
CA ILE A 323 -0.72 -11.40 -23.75
C ILE A 323 0.66 -11.26 -23.11
N PHE A 324 0.80 -11.62 -21.83
CA PHE A 324 2.07 -11.46 -21.09
C PHE A 324 3.20 -12.35 -21.64
N LYS A 325 2.88 -13.53 -22.15
CA LYS A 325 3.85 -14.44 -22.80
C LYS A 325 4.39 -13.92 -24.13
N ASN A 326 3.59 -13.15 -24.87
CA ASN A 326 3.92 -12.80 -26.26
C ASN A 326 4.26 -11.32 -26.45
N ASP A 327 3.84 -10.42 -25.55
CA ASP A 327 4.18 -9.01 -25.64
C ASP A 327 5.65 -8.80 -25.25
N PRO A 328 6.46 -8.16 -26.11
CA PRO A 328 7.87 -7.89 -25.82
C PRO A 328 8.13 -7.14 -24.51
N THR A 329 7.15 -6.38 -24.01
CA THR A 329 7.26 -5.63 -22.77
C THR A 329 7.32 -6.55 -21.55
N TYR A 330 6.57 -7.65 -21.57
CA TYR A 330 6.37 -8.51 -20.41
C TYR A 330 7.03 -9.88 -20.52
N LYS A 331 7.29 -10.33 -21.75
CA LYS A 331 7.68 -11.72 -22.05
C LYS A 331 8.84 -12.21 -21.19
N ASP A 332 9.90 -11.42 -21.08
CA ASP A 332 11.11 -11.82 -20.36
C ASP A 332 10.85 -11.88 -18.85
N LEU A 333 10.09 -10.91 -18.31
CA LEU A 333 9.68 -10.89 -16.91
C LEU A 333 8.75 -12.05 -16.60
N TYR A 334 7.73 -12.28 -17.44
CA TYR A 334 6.80 -13.40 -17.28
C TYR A 334 7.55 -14.74 -17.28
N GLN A 335 8.50 -14.94 -18.19
CA GLN A 335 9.29 -16.17 -18.25
C GLN A 335 10.13 -16.35 -16.98
N LYS A 336 10.83 -15.31 -16.52
CA LYS A 336 11.61 -15.37 -15.27
C LYS A 336 10.78 -15.76 -14.06
N ILE A 337 9.55 -15.20 -13.95
CA ILE A 337 8.63 -15.55 -12.87
C ILE A 337 8.24 -17.04 -12.97
N GLN A 338 7.86 -17.53 -14.15
CA GLN A 338 7.45 -18.94 -14.31
C GLN A 338 8.60 -19.93 -14.03
N GLU A 339 9.84 -19.56 -14.31
CA GLU A 339 11.03 -20.37 -14.00
C GLU A 339 11.27 -20.57 -12.49
N GLN A 340 10.79 -19.65 -11.64
CA GLN A 340 10.89 -19.78 -10.17
C GLN A 340 9.92 -20.85 -9.61
N GLY A 341 8.87 -21.20 -10.34
CA GLY A 341 7.88 -22.20 -9.95
C GLY A 341 8.08 -23.59 -10.59
N ALA A 342 9.18 -23.79 -11.33
CA ALA A 342 9.48 -25.03 -12.05
C ALA A 342 10.19 -26.08 -11.18
#